data_3d5b3dcdefa4698987ddb511033700f0
#
_entry.id   3d5b3dcdefa4698987ddb511033700f0
#
_cell.length_a   1.000
_cell.length_b   1.000
_cell.length_c   1.000
_cell.angle_alpha   90.00
_cell.angle_beta   90.00
_cell.angle_gamma   90.00
#
_symmetry.space_group_name_H-M   'P 1'
#
loop_
_entity.id
_entity.type
_entity.pdbx_description
1 polymer ?
#
loop_
_entity_poly.entity_id
_entity_poly.type
_entity_poly.pdbx_seq_one_letter_code
_entity_poly.pdbx_strand_id
1 'polypeptide(L)'
;MAPKKLCLAQDKDADALLSRDPLALLIGMVLDQQIPLEWAFMGPLNLTKRLGRDLDAADIASRDPEELAKAFATPPALHRFPGSMAGRVQELTKVIVDQYDGDPAAIWKTASTGAELLRRIEALPGFGKQKAKIFVALLGKQLKVQPKGWQEAAGEFGDDGSRKSIADITDGASLGEVREYKKAMKAKAKQAAPAAKKAAPAAKKAAAKSGR
;
A
#
# COMPACT_ATOMS: atom_id res chain seq x y z
N MET A 1 -13.20 24.31 -0.80
CA MET A 1 -13.79 23.09 -0.21
C MET A 1 -12.76 22.50 0.74
N ALA A 2 -13.14 22.20 1.99
CA ALA A 2 -12.24 21.49 2.90
C ALA A 2 -11.85 20.12 2.31
N PRO A 3 -10.60 19.68 2.45
CA PRO A 3 -10.20 18.36 1.97
C PRO A 3 -11.07 17.30 2.64
N LYS A 4 -11.56 16.36 1.84
CA LYS A 4 -12.37 15.24 2.34
C LYS A 4 -11.50 14.42 3.28
N LYS A 5 -11.95 14.24 4.52
CA LYS A 5 -11.22 13.46 5.52
C LYS A 5 -11.19 11.99 5.10
N LEU A 6 -10.00 11.41 5.00
CA LEU A 6 -9.85 9.97 4.79
C LEU A 6 -10.38 9.20 6.02
N CYS A 7 -10.81 7.97 5.80
CA CYS A 7 -11.39 7.10 6.82
C CYS A 7 -10.81 5.68 6.69
N LEU A 8 -9.46 5.58 6.69
CA LEU A 8 -8.76 4.32 6.42
C LEU A 8 -8.33 3.61 7.69
N ALA A 9 -7.85 4.37 8.68
CA ALA A 9 -7.44 3.85 9.97
C ALA A 9 -8.60 3.59 10.93
N GLN A 10 -9.78 4.16 10.67
CA GLN A 10 -10.93 4.18 11.59
C GLN A 10 -10.59 4.83 12.94
N ASP A 11 -9.60 5.71 12.94
CA ASP A 11 -9.13 6.50 14.07
C ASP A 11 -9.06 7.97 13.66
N LYS A 12 -9.56 8.85 14.54
CA LYS A 12 -9.71 10.28 14.22
C LYS A 12 -8.39 10.97 13.93
N ASP A 13 -7.36 10.66 14.70
CA ASP A 13 -6.06 11.34 14.63
C ASP A 13 -5.21 10.77 13.48
N ALA A 14 -5.24 9.45 13.31
CA ALA A 14 -4.59 8.79 12.19
C ALA A 14 -5.20 9.21 10.85
N ASP A 15 -6.52 9.20 10.72
CA ASP A 15 -7.21 9.63 9.51
C ASP A 15 -6.99 11.13 9.20
N ALA A 16 -6.86 11.97 10.23
CA ALA A 16 -6.50 13.38 10.07
C ALA A 16 -5.06 13.53 9.57
N LEU A 17 -4.11 12.75 10.09
CA LEU A 17 -2.72 12.71 9.61
C LEU A 17 -2.67 12.27 8.15
N LEU A 18 -3.28 11.14 7.80
CA LEU A 18 -3.32 10.61 6.44
C LEU A 18 -3.92 11.59 5.43
N SER A 19 -4.88 12.43 5.88
CA SER A 19 -5.56 13.40 5.01
C SER A 19 -4.71 14.63 4.70
N ARG A 20 -3.79 15.01 5.58
CA ARG A 20 -2.97 16.23 5.45
C ARG A 20 -1.51 15.97 5.03
N ASP A 21 -0.99 14.78 5.34
CA ASP A 21 0.41 14.43 5.14
C ASP A 21 0.57 13.38 4.04
N PRO A 22 1.07 13.78 2.86
CA PRO A 22 1.35 12.88 1.74
C PRO A 22 2.30 11.73 2.08
N LEU A 23 3.33 11.97 2.92
CA LEU A 23 4.27 10.94 3.31
C LEU A 23 3.61 9.91 4.23
N ALA A 24 2.76 10.35 5.17
CA ALA A 24 1.99 9.45 6.01
C ALA A 24 1.09 8.52 5.16
N LEU A 25 0.44 9.08 4.13
CA LEU A 25 -0.42 8.29 3.24
C LEU A 25 0.38 7.24 2.46
N LEU A 26 1.55 7.60 1.92
CA LEU A 26 2.43 6.68 1.21
C LEU A 26 2.96 5.57 2.14
N ILE A 27 3.36 5.90 3.36
CA ILE A 27 3.81 4.92 4.36
C ILE A 27 2.66 3.97 4.71
N GLY A 28 1.45 4.46 4.96
CA GLY A 28 0.27 3.62 5.19
C GLY A 28 0.03 2.63 4.06
N MET A 29 0.15 3.10 2.82
CA MET A 29 0.05 2.24 1.63
C MET A 29 1.15 1.19 1.55
N VAL A 30 2.39 1.51 1.92
CA VAL A 30 3.48 0.53 1.98
C VAL A 30 3.18 -0.54 3.02
N LEU A 31 2.67 -0.16 4.18
CA LEU A 31 2.34 -1.08 5.27
C LEU A 31 1.09 -1.94 4.98
N ASP A 32 0.20 -1.51 4.07
CA ASP A 32 -1.03 -2.28 3.73
C ASP A 32 -0.69 -3.55 2.93
N GLN A 33 -0.10 -4.52 3.60
CA GLN A 33 0.18 -5.86 3.08
C GLN A 33 0.18 -6.90 4.21
N GLN A 34 -0.62 -7.95 4.08
CA GLN A 34 -0.66 -9.10 5.00
C GLN A 34 -0.99 -8.75 6.48
N ILE A 35 -1.51 -7.58 6.75
CA ILE A 35 -2.05 -7.14 8.04
C ILE A 35 -3.43 -6.49 7.84
N PRO A 36 -4.23 -6.31 8.88
CA PRO A 36 -5.47 -5.56 8.81
C PRO A 36 -5.25 -4.13 8.32
N LEU A 37 -6.20 -3.63 7.52
CA LEU A 37 -6.16 -2.30 6.93
C LEU A 37 -5.94 -1.19 7.98
N GLU A 38 -6.72 -1.22 9.03
CA GLU A 38 -6.67 -0.21 10.09
C GLU A 38 -5.32 -0.19 10.78
N TRP A 39 -4.72 -1.37 10.99
CA TRP A 39 -3.38 -1.46 11.56
C TRP A 39 -2.34 -0.81 10.64
N ALA A 40 -2.40 -1.08 9.33
CA ALA A 40 -1.50 -0.49 8.36
C ALA A 40 -1.58 1.04 8.34
N PHE A 41 -2.80 1.59 8.32
CA PHE A 41 -3.02 3.04 8.25
C PHE A 41 -2.91 3.76 9.61
N MET A 42 -2.93 3.04 10.74
CA MET A 42 -2.51 3.53 12.04
C MET A 42 -0.97 3.65 12.15
N GLY A 43 -0.24 2.90 11.34
CA GLY A 43 1.23 2.82 11.38
C GLY A 43 1.92 4.19 11.30
N PRO A 44 1.58 5.09 10.36
CA PRO A 44 2.18 6.42 10.26
C PRO A 44 2.06 7.26 11.53
N LEU A 45 0.89 7.29 12.16
CA LEU A 45 0.69 8.00 13.43
C LEU A 45 1.53 7.41 14.56
N ASN A 46 1.62 6.08 14.64
CA ASN A 46 2.47 5.42 15.63
C ASN A 46 3.95 5.69 15.37
N LEU A 47 4.36 5.77 14.10
CA LEU A 47 5.74 6.12 13.72
C LEU A 47 6.07 7.56 14.15
N THR A 48 5.19 8.53 13.88
CA THR A 48 5.33 9.93 14.34
C THR A 48 5.57 9.99 15.84
N LYS A 49 4.76 9.29 16.65
CA LYS A 49 4.89 9.23 18.09
C LYS A 49 6.23 8.66 18.56
N ARG A 50 6.74 7.63 17.85
CA ARG A 50 8.03 6.99 18.18
C ARG A 50 9.23 7.81 17.81
N LEU A 51 9.14 8.55 16.69
CA LEU A 51 10.19 9.46 16.25
C LEU A 51 10.18 10.78 17.05
N GLY A 52 9.08 11.10 17.77
CA GLY A 52 8.91 12.33 18.54
C GLY A 52 8.81 13.59 17.68
N ARG A 53 8.49 13.45 16.39
CA ARG A 53 8.39 14.55 15.41
C ARG A 53 7.49 14.16 14.25
N ASP A 54 7.09 15.14 13.44
CA ASP A 54 6.38 14.91 12.17
C ASP A 54 7.26 14.09 11.21
N LEU A 55 6.59 13.40 10.28
CA LEU A 55 7.27 12.60 9.27
C LEU A 55 7.97 13.51 8.26
N ASP A 56 9.22 13.24 8.03
CA ASP A 56 10.04 13.93 7.04
C ASP A 56 10.82 12.93 6.20
N ALA A 57 10.82 13.12 4.87
CA ALA A 57 11.42 12.16 3.95
C ALA A 57 12.95 12.12 4.10
N ALA A 58 13.59 13.28 4.26
CA ALA A 58 15.05 13.36 4.41
C ALA A 58 15.51 12.79 5.76
N ASP A 59 14.76 13.07 6.83
CA ASP A 59 15.04 12.50 8.15
C ASP A 59 14.97 10.96 8.11
N ILE A 60 13.90 10.39 7.56
CA ILE A 60 13.75 8.91 7.48
C ILE A 60 14.79 8.30 6.54
N ALA A 61 15.06 8.92 5.39
CA ALA A 61 16.03 8.43 4.41
C ALA A 61 17.46 8.34 4.98
N SER A 62 17.84 9.30 5.85
CA SER A 62 19.18 9.41 6.44
C SER A 62 19.37 8.67 7.75
N ARG A 63 18.28 8.13 8.35
CA ARG A 63 18.37 7.41 9.64
C ARG A 63 19.20 6.14 9.54
N ASP A 64 19.81 5.80 10.66
CA ASP A 64 20.40 4.47 10.82
C ASP A 64 19.32 3.37 10.63
N PRO A 65 19.57 2.37 9.76
CA PRO A 65 18.59 1.33 9.47
C PRO A 65 18.17 0.51 10.69
N GLU A 66 19.08 0.28 11.65
CA GLU A 66 18.79 -0.50 12.86
C GLU A 66 17.90 0.30 13.81
N GLU A 67 18.16 1.59 13.95
CA GLU A 67 17.31 2.50 14.74
C GLU A 67 15.90 2.58 14.15
N LEU A 68 15.78 2.72 12.83
CA LEU A 68 14.49 2.72 12.15
C LEU A 68 13.76 1.39 12.33
N ALA A 69 14.46 0.26 12.14
CA ALA A 69 13.89 -1.07 12.36
C ALA A 69 13.42 -1.26 13.81
N LYS A 70 14.16 -0.76 14.80
CA LYS A 70 13.75 -0.76 16.21
C LYS A 70 12.48 0.06 16.43
N ALA A 71 12.36 1.23 15.81
CA ALA A 71 11.15 2.04 15.88
C ALA A 71 9.94 1.28 15.31
N PHE A 72 10.10 0.50 14.24
CA PHE A 72 9.03 -0.34 13.68
C PHE A 72 8.70 -1.55 14.55
N ALA A 73 9.68 -2.15 15.21
CA ALA A 73 9.53 -3.35 16.01
C ALA A 73 9.03 -3.11 17.44
N THR A 74 9.16 -1.89 17.98
CA THR A 74 8.68 -1.54 19.34
C THR A 74 7.20 -1.91 19.51
N PRO A 75 6.83 -2.67 20.55
CA PRO A 75 5.44 -3.09 20.77
C PRO A 75 4.48 -1.92 21.03
N PRO A 76 3.25 -2.00 20.46
CA PRO A 76 2.80 -2.95 19.45
C PRO A 76 3.47 -2.67 18.10
N ALA A 77 4.14 -3.65 17.49
CA ALA A 77 4.91 -3.47 16.24
C ALA A 77 4.06 -2.83 15.14
N LEU A 78 4.66 -2.01 14.27
CA LEU A 78 3.93 -1.35 13.17
C LEU A 78 3.48 -2.32 12.09
N HIS A 79 4.14 -3.47 12.00
CA HIS A 79 3.82 -4.50 11.02
C HIS A 79 4.28 -5.88 11.54
N ARG A 80 3.70 -6.97 11.00
CA ARG A 80 4.15 -8.35 11.33
C ARG A 80 5.58 -8.66 10.91
N PHE A 81 6.13 -7.88 9.95
CA PHE A 81 7.52 -7.94 9.48
C PHE A 81 8.18 -6.56 9.61
N PRO A 82 8.43 -6.09 10.84
CA PRO A 82 8.78 -4.70 11.08
C PRO A 82 10.10 -4.29 10.43
N GLY A 83 11.15 -5.09 10.50
CA GLY A 83 12.44 -4.76 9.89
C GLY A 83 12.37 -4.64 8.36
N SER A 84 11.68 -5.58 7.69
CA SER A 84 11.49 -5.51 6.23
C SER A 84 10.69 -4.27 5.81
N MET A 85 9.67 -3.87 6.60
CA MET A 85 8.87 -2.69 6.30
C MET A 85 9.62 -1.39 6.60
N ALA A 86 10.43 -1.37 7.65
CA ALA A 86 11.33 -0.23 7.93
C ALA A 86 12.28 0.03 6.76
N GLY A 87 12.96 -1.01 6.26
CA GLY A 87 13.84 -0.90 5.09
C GLY A 87 13.08 -0.39 3.85
N ARG A 88 11.88 -0.91 3.59
CA ARG A 88 11.06 -0.48 2.44
C ARG A 88 10.58 0.96 2.55
N VAL A 89 10.23 1.41 3.75
CA VAL A 89 9.87 2.83 3.98
C VAL A 89 11.10 3.71 3.80
N GLN A 90 12.28 3.28 4.25
CA GLN A 90 13.51 4.02 4.04
C GLN A 90 13.89 4.11 2.55
N GLU A 91 13.75 3.03 1.79
CA GLU A 91 13.93 3.03 0.34
C GLU A 91 12.95 3.99 -0.36
N LEU A 92 11.67 3.98 0.04
CA LEU A 92 10.67 4.91 -0.46
C LEU A 92 11.08 6.37 -0.22
N THR A 93 11.51 6.70 1.01
CA THR A 93 11.90 8.08 1.34
C THR A 93 13.18 8.52 0.62
N LYS A 94 14.14 7.63 0.36
CA LYS A 94 15.29 7.91 -0.50
C LYS A 94 14.86 8.29 -1.91
N VAL A 95 13.94 7.53 -2.52
CA VAL A 95 13.40 7.88 -3.85
C VAL A 95 12.71 9.25 -3.82
N ILE A 96 11.97 9.58 -2.75
CA ILE A 96 11.31 10.88 -2.62
C ILE A 96 12.34 12.01 -2.53
N VAL A 97 13.40 11.83 -1.75
CA VAL A 97 14.49 12.82 -1.65
C VAL A 97 15.20 12.99 -3.00
N ASP A 98 15.58 11.89 -3.64
CA ASP A 98 16.42 11.91 -4.85
C ASP A 98 15.67 12.38 -6.10
N GLN A 99 14.38 12.08 -6.23
CA GLN A 99 13.62 12.32 -7.46
C GLN A 99 12.54 13.40 -7.34
N TYR A 100 12.19 13.79 -6.12
CA TYR A 100 11.09 14.72 -5.86
C TYR A 100 11.47 15.81 -4.85
N ASP A 101 12.77 16.11 -4.67
CA ASP A 101 13.30 17.14 -3.78
C ASP A 101 12.76 17.06 -2.34
N GLY A 102 12.46 15.84 -1.86
CA GLY A 102 11.90 15.59 -0.54
C GLY A 102 10.39 15.87 -0.41
N ASP A 103 9.70 16.37 -1.47
CA ASP A 103 8.24 16.57 -1.47
C ASP A 103 7.49 15.33 -1.98
N PRO A 104 6.88 14.51 -1.09
CA PRO A 104 6.12 13.35 -1.50
C PRO A 104 4.89 13.71 -2.34
N ALA A 105 4.33 14.92 -2.20
CA ALA A 105 3.20 15.37 -2.99
C ALA A 105 3.57 15.69 -4.45
N ALA A 106 4.83 15.98 -4.73
CA ALA A 106 5.30 16.24 -6.09
C ALA A 106 5.09 15.03 -7.02
N ILE A 107 5.06 13.80 -6.47
CA ILE A 107 4.78 12.56 -7.22
C ILE A 107 3.50 12.70 -8.04
N TRP A 108 2.45 13.30 -7.46
CA TRP A 108 1.15 13.44 -8.14
C TRP A 108 0.80 14.86 -8.54
N LYS A 109 1.28 15.90 -7.83
CA LYS A 109 0.96 17.29 -8.16
C LYS A 109 1.54 17.72 -9.50
N THR A 110 2.67 17.16 -9.89
CA THR A 110 3.37 17.51 -11.16
C THR A 110 3.13 16.51 -12.27
N ALA A 111 2.29 15.48 -12.06
CA ALA A 111 1.94 14.53 -13.11
C ALA A 111 0.89 15.12 -14.06
N SER A 112 1.19 15.18 -15.35
CA SER A 112 0.32 15.79 -16.38
C SER A 112 -0.83 14.88 -16.79
N THR A 113 -0.63 13.56 -16.70
CA THR A 113 -1.62 12.56 -17.13
C THR A 113 -1.75 11.44 -16.09
N GLY A 114 -2.89 10.73 -16.14
CA GLY A 114 -3.11 9.53 -15.30
C GLY A 114 -2.10 8.42 -15.58
N ALA A 115 -1.71 8.24 -16.84
CA ALA A 115 -0.70 7.25 -17.22
C ALA A 115 0.69 7.59 -16.63
N GLU A 116 1.06 8.86 -16.64
CA GLU A 116 2.29 9.32 -15.99
C GLU A 116 2.23 9.14 -14.49
N LEU A 117 1.12 9.52 -13.86
CA LEU A 117 0.89 9.33 -12.44
C LEU A 117 1.02 7.85 -12.05
N LEU A 118 0.37 6.94 -12.78
CA LEU A 118 0.45 5.50 -12.54
C LEU A 118 1.90 5.01 -12.63
N ARG A 119 2.64 5.38 -13.69
CA ARG A 119 4.03 4.99 -13.88
C ARG A 119 4.93 5.46 -12.74
N ARG A 120 4.76 6.72 -12.26
CA ARG A 120 5.51 7.25 -11.12
C ARG A 120 5.26 6.45 -9.85
N ILE A 121 3.99 6.13 -9.57
CA ILE A 121 3.61 5.35 -8.38
C ILE A 121 4.07 3.89 -8.49
N GLU A 122 4.00 3.26 -9.67
CA GLU A 122 4.51 1.90 -9.88
C GLU A 122 6.02 1.79 -9.65
N ALA A 123 6.76 2.86 -9.87
CA ALA A 123 8.22 2.91 -9.64
C ALA A 123 8.60 3.05 -8.17
N LEU A 124 7.65 3.35 -7.27
CA LEU A 124 7.94 3.52 -5.86
C LEU A 124 8.18 2.17 -5.15
N PRO A 125 9.15 2.10 -4.23
CA PRO A 125 9.35 0.92 -3.39
C PRO A 125 8.08 0.54 -2.62
N GLY A 126 7.69 -0.73 -2.71
CA GLY A 126 6.49 -1.24 -2.05
C GLY A 126 5.19 -1.10 -2.86
N PHE A 127 5.23 -0.52 -4.06
CA PHE A 127 4.10 -0.41 -4.96
C PHE A 127 4.25 -1.38 -6.14
N GLY A 128 3.38 -2.38 -6.22
CA GLY A 128 3.23 -3.20 -7.43
C GLY A 128 2.06 -2.67 -8.27
N LYS A 129 1.91 -3.18 -9.48
CA LYS A 129 0.90 -2.73 -10.46
C LYS A 129 -0.51 -2.55 -9.88
N GLN A 130 -1.01 -3.52 -9.12
CA GLN A 130 -2.35 -3.44 -8.54
C GLN A 130 -2.45 -2.36 -7.46
N LYS A 131 -1.47 -2.28 -6.55
CA LYS A 131 -1.43 -1.28 -5.49
C LYS A 131 -1.33 0.14 -6.07
N ALA A 132 -0.54 0.33 -7.11
CA ALA A 132 -0.42 1.61 -7.81
C ALA A 132 -1.76 2.06 -8.41
N LYS A 133 -2.49 1.18 -9.10
CA LYS A 133 -3.84 1.47 -9.61
C LYS A 133 -4.82 1.85 -8.51
N ILE A 134 -4.81 1.12 -7.39
CA ILE A 134 -5.64 1.43 -6.21
C ILE A 134 -5.27 2.80 -5.64
N PHE A 135 -3.99 3.14 -5.59
CA PHE A 135 -3.56 4.44 -5.07
C PHE A 135 -3.93 5.59 -6.00
N VAL A 136 -3.80 5.42 -7.33
CA VAL A 136 -4.32 6.39 -8.31
C VAL A 136 -5.83 6.61 -8.12
N ALA A 137 -6.60 5.53 -7.91
CA ALA A 137 -8.02 5.64 -7.62
C ALA A 137 -8.31 6.40 -6.32
N LEU A 138 -7.54 6.13 -5.26
CA LEU A 138 -7.66 6.84 -3.98
C LEU A 138 -7.40 8.34 -4.14
N LEU A 139 -6.31 8.69 -4.81
CA LEU A 139 -5.95 10.07 -5.11
C LEU A 139 -7.06 10.79 -5.91
N GLY A 140 -7.56 10.15 -6.96
CA GLY A 140 -8.60 10.72 -7.82
C GLY A 140 -9.94 10.89 -7.13
N LYS A 141 -10.42 9.85 -6.45
CA LYS A 141 -11.74 9.82 -5.80
C LYS A 141 -11.80 10.68 -4.54
N GLN A 142 -10.80 10.56 -3.67
CA GLN A 142 -10.87 11.16 -2.34
C GLN A 142 -10.07 12.45 -2.20
N LEU A 143 -8.90 12.55 -2.83
CA LEU A 143 -8.03 13.73 -2.74
C LEU A 143 -8.16 14.67 -3.94
N LYS A 144 -9.01 14.36 -4.94
CA LYS A 144 -9.27 15.18 -6.12
C LYS A 144 -8.04 15.43 -6.99
N VAL A 145 -7.07 14.52 -6.95
CA VAL A 145 -5.95 14.50 -7.87
C VAL A 145 -6.40 13.78 -9.15
N GLN A 146 -6.79 14.54 -10.15
CA GLN A 146 -7.48 14.05 -11.34
C GLN A 146 -6.80 14.51 -12.64
N PRO A 147 -5.51 14.14 -12.90
CA PRO A 147 -4.89 14.42 -14.17
C PRO A 147 -5.64 13.70 -15.29
N LYS A 148 -5.58 14.24 -16.52
CA LYS A 148 -6.31 13.67 -17.67
C LYS A 148 -6.05 12.15 -17.79
N GLY A 149 -7.12 11.35 -17.88
CA GLY A 149 -7.05 9.89 -18.00
C GLY A 149 -6.73 9.16 -16.69
N TRP A 150 -6.98 9.76 -15.54
CA TRP A 150 -6.71 9.10 -14.25
C TRP A 150 -7.59 7.89 -13.99
N GLN A 151 -8.87 7.91 -14.43
CA GLN A 151 -9.78 6.77 -14.26
C GLN A 151 -9.33 5.57 -15.07
N GLU A 152 -8.95 5.78 -16.31
CA GLU A 152 -8.38 4.74 -17.19
C GLU A 152 -7.09 4.15 -16.60
N ALA A 153 -6.22 5.00 -16.04
CA ALA A 153 -4.99 4.56 -15.39
C ALA A 153 -5.28 3.73 -14.12
N ALA A 154 -6.29 4.11 -13.34
CA ALA A 154 -6.73 3.36 -12.17
C ALA A 154 -7.45 2.04 -12.54
N GLY A 155 -7.92 1.92 -13.80
CA GLY A 155 -8.69 0.76 -14.28
C GLY A 155 -9.96 0.55 -13.46
N GLU A 156 -10.32 -0.69 -13.19
CA GLU A 156 -11.53 -1.05 -12.45
C GLU A 156 -11.69 -0.41 -11.06
N PHE A 157 -10.61 0.13 -10.47
CA PHE A 157 -10.65 0.85 -9.21
C PHE A 157 -11.07 2.31 -9.38
N GLY A 158 -10.95 2.85 -10.60
CA GLY A 158 -11.36 4.20 -10.97
C GLY A 158 -12.86 4.36 -11.18
N ASP A 159 -13.60 3.26 -11.35
CA ASP A 159 -15.04 3.27 -11.63
C ASP A 159 -15.83 3.97 -10.51
N ASP A 160 -16.78 4.83 -10.89
CA ASP A 160 -17.69 5.47 -9.96
C ASP A 160 -18.62 4.43 -9.30
N GLY A 161 -18.88 4.62 -8.01
CA GLY A 161 -19.71 3.69 -7.23
C GLY A 161 -19.10 2.33 -6.95
N SER A 162 -17.84 2.11 -7.33
CA SER A 162 -17.09 0.88 -7.00
C SER A 162 -17.00 0.67 -5.47
N ARG A 163 -16.85 -0.60 -5.06
CA ARG A 163 -16.60 -1.00 -3.67
C ARG A 163 -15.45 -2.01 -3.59
N LYS A 164 -14.46 -1.85 -4.47
CA LYS A 164 -13.42 -2.86 -4.71
C LYS A 164 -12.16 -2.66 -3.88
N SER A 165 -11.90 -1.43 -3.43
CA SER A 165 -10.61 -1.08 -2.82
C SER A 165 -10.71 -0.02 -1.72
N ILE A 166 -9.57 0.32 -1.13
CA ILE A 166 -9.48 1.42 -0.15
C ILE A 166 -9.87 2.79 -0.73
N ALA A 167 -9.79 2.95 -2.04
CA ALA A 167 -10.23 4.17 -2.72
C ALA A 167 -11.73 4.46 -2.52
N ASP A 168 -12.49 3.45 -2.15
CA ASP A 168 -13.95 3.49 -1.98
C ASP A 168 -14.38 3.61 -0.51
N ILE A 169 -13.43 3.61 0.44
CA ILE A 169 -13.70 3.69 1.88
C ILE A 169 -13.83 5.16 2.29
N THR A 170 -15.05 5.60 2.56
CA THR A 170 -15.36 6.96 2.99
C THR A 170 -15.93 7.05 4.41
N ASP A 171 -16.30 5.91 4.98
CA ASP A 171 -16.87 5.73 6.31
C ASP A 171 -16.85 4.25 6.73
N GLY A 172 -17.37 3.94 7.91
CA GLY A 172 -17.42 2.55 8.42
C GLY A 172 -18.33 1.63 7.60
N ALA A 173 -19.40 2.17 6.98
CA ALA A 173 -20.31 1.35 6.16
C ALA A 173 -19.59 0.90 4.86
N SER A 174 -18.98 1.82 4.14
CA SER A 174 -18.22 1.54 2.92
C SER A 174 -17.00 0.63 3.18
N LEU A 175 -16.38 0.73 4.36
CA LEU A 175 -15.36 -0.24 4.79
C LEU A 175 -15.94 -1.67 4.86
N GLY A 176 -17.15 -1.83 5.41
CA GLY A 176 -17.87 -3.10 5.44
C GLY A 176 -18.09 -3.67 4.03
N GLU A 177 -18.59 -2.85 3.10
CA GLU A 177 -18.83 -3.24 1.71
C GLU A 177 -17.53 -3.67 0.99
N VAL A 178 -16.44 -2.94 1.15
CA VAL A 178 -15.14 -3.29 0.58
C VAL A 178 -14.60 -4.61 1.15
N ARG A 179 -14.81 -4.86 2.43
CA ARG A 179 -14.42 -6.13 3.07
C ARG A 179 -15.21 -7.32 2.50
N GLU A 180 -16.52 -7.19 2.36
CA GLU A 180 -17.35 -8.24 1.77
C GLU A 180 -16.97 -8.50 0.30
N TYR A 181 -16.71 -7.45 -0.48
CA TYR A 181 -16.20 -7.62 -1.85
C TYR A 181 -14.88 -8.39 -1.89
N LYS A 182 -13.88 -7.98 -1.07
CA LYS A 182 -12.57 -8.66 -1.00
C LYS A 182 -12.71 -10.13 -0.56
N LYS A 183 -13.62 -10.43 0.37
CA LYS A 183 -13.91 -11.78 0.84
C LYS A 183 -14.52 -12.64 -0.27
N ALA A 184 -15.51 -12.09 -1.01
CA ALA A 184 -16.12 -12.76 -2.13
C ALA A 184 -15.13 -13.06 -3.27
N MET A 185 -14.26 -12.10 -3.60
CA MET A 185 -13.21 -12.26 -4.62
C MET A 185 -12.19 -13.33 -4.23
N LYS A 186 -11.77 -13.35 -2.95
CA LYS A 186 -10.86 -14.38 -2.43
C LYS A 186 -11.48 -15.77 -2.46
N ALA A 187 -12.78 -15.90 -2.16
CA ALA A 187 -13.52 -17.16 -2.26
C ALA A 187 -13.59 -17.65 -3.71
N LYS A 188 -13.93 -16.76 -4.66
CA LYS A 188 -13.93 -17.07 -6.10
C LYS A 188 -12.57 -17.53 -6.60
N ALA A 189 -11.50 -16.81 -6.24
CA ALA A 189 -10.14 -17.17 -6.62
C ALA A 189 -9.72 -18.55 -6.07
N LYS A 190 -10.15 -18.88 -4.85
CA LYS A 190 -9.88 -20.20 -4.22
C LYS A 190 -10.66 -21.33 -4.92
N GLN A 191 -11.86 -21.07 -5.40
CA GLN A 191 -12.67 -22.04 -6.16
C GLN A 191 -12.14 -22.22 -7.61
N ALA A 192 -11.63 -21.15 -8.22
CA ALA A 192 -11.08 -21.15 -9.57
C ALA A 192 -9.66 -21.74 -9.65
N ALA A 193 -8.95 -21.90 -8.54
CA ALA A 193 -7.63 -22.54 -8.50
C ALA A 193 -7.84 -24.06 -8.76
N PRO A 194 -7.47 -24.59 -9.95
CA PRO A 194 -7.71 -25.99 -10.26
C PRO A 194 -6.88 -26.89 -9.34
N ALA A 195 -7.37 -28.13 -9.17
CA ALA A 195 -6.76 -29.26 -8.45
C ALA A 195 -5.40 -29.72 -9.05
N ALA A 196 -4.54 -28.81 -9.45
CA ALA A 196 -3.25 -29.04 -10.10
C ALA A 196 -2.14 -29.53 -9.15
N LYS A 197 -2.47 -29.88 -7.91
CA LYS A 197 -1.50 -30.45 -6.94
C LYS A 197 -1.73 -31.92 -6.59
N LYS A 198 -2.49 -32.70 -7.40
CA LYS A 198 -2.68 -34.14 -7.20
C LYS A 198 -2.19 -35.02 -8.35
N ALA A 199 -1.28 -34.56 -9.19
CA ALA A 199 -0.67 -35.38 -10.23
C ALA A 199 0.84 -35.15 -10.26
N ALA A 200 1.55 -35.60 -9.25
CA ALA A 200 2.97 -35.94 -9.39
C ALA A 200 3.05 -37.45 -9.61
N PRO A 201 3.51 -37.93 -10.78
CA PRO A 201 3.59 -39.37 -11.03
C PRO A 201 4.73 -39.99 -10.23
N ALA A 202 4.41 -41.08 -9.55
CA ALA A 202 5.35 -42.07 -9.07
C ALA A 202 5.98 -42.80 -10.27
N ALA A 203 7.02 -42.20 -10.85
CA ALA A 203 7.78 -42.81 -11.93
C ALA A 203 9.28 -42.41 -11.82
N LYS A 204 9.97 -42.96 -10.81
CA LYS A 204 11.43 -43.11 -10.81
C LYS A 204 11.88 -44.08 -9.69
N LYS A 205 11.41 -45.33 -9.78
CA LYS A 205 12.01 -46.46 -9.03
C LYS A 205 11.91 -47.75 -9.82
N ALA A 206 12.50 -47.78 -11.01
CA ALA A 206 12.67 -49.01 -11.76
C ALA A 206 13.81 -48.89 -12.78
N ALA A 207 14.97 -48.42 -12.38
CA ALA A 207 16.17 -48.51 -13.24
C ALA A 207 17.46 -48.51 -12.40
N ALA A 208 17.56 -49.43 -11.44
CA ALA A 208 18.84 -49.71 -10.76
C ALA A 208 18.83 -51.13 -10.21
N LYS A 209 18.53 -52.14 -11.06
CA LYS A 209 18.82 -53.55 -10.79
C LYS A 209 18.86 -54.31 -12.10
N SER A 210 19.88 -54.11 -12.91
CA SER A 210 20.46 -55.09 -13.82
C SER A 210 21.75 -54.52 -14.37
N GLY A 211 22.85 -54.91 -13.81
CA GLY A 211 24.17 -54.52 -14.24
C GLY A 211 25.19 -55.25 -13.40
N ARG A 212 25.24 -56.52 -13.66
CA ARG A 212 26.41 -57.31 -13.34
C ARG A 212 26.91 -57.90 -14.62
#